data_9efa980d4b667d818cc87b17eecff9e4
#
_entry.id   9efa980d4b667d818cc87b17eecff9e4
#
_cell.length_a   1.000
_cell.length_b   1.000
_cell.length_c   1.000
_cell.angle_alpha   90.00
_cell.angle_beta   90.00
_cell.angle_gamma   90.00
#
_symmetry.space_group_name_H-M   'P 1'
#
loop_
_entity.id
_entity.type
_entity.pdbx_description
1 polymer ?
#
loop_
_entity_poly.entity_id
_entity_poly.type
_entity_poly.pdbx_seq_one_letter_code
_entity_poly.pdbx_strand_id
1 'polypeptide(L)'
;MYLCSMIDVEICCNSIASAVAAKDGCADRIELCRDLECGGLTPSEEDIAYCVHHLGLRTHVLIRPRPGNFCYTEAEQMEMIATIKRCKELGAKAVVLGFLTEEGKIDVEITRRMVQLASPMEVTFHRAFDEALQDPIEALWDVAASRCHRLLTSGQRPSALEGAEVIKSLIGVTGVEILAGAGVTPMNVRELVEKTGVREVHGSCKKSLDDGTFVTDAASVRQMIDKTLTL
;
A
#
# COMPACT_ATOMS: atom_id res chain seq x y z
N MET A 1 6.62 -26.10 18.52
CA MET A 1 5.51 -25.16 18.26
C MET A 1 6.03 -24.23 17.17
N TYR A 2 5.77 -24.57 15.91
CA TYR A 2 6.12 -23.71 14.78
C TYR A 2 5.19 -22.50 14.82
N LEU A 3 5.70 -21.32 15.09
CA LEU A 3 5.04 -20.07 14.76
C LEU A 3 4.96 -20.04 13.23
N CYS A 4 3.82 -20.45 12.68
CA CYS A 4 3.50 -20.19 11.30
C CYS A 4 3.43 -18.65 11.19
N SER A 5 4.45 -18.03 10.61
CA SER A 5 4.41 -16.62 10.32
C SER A 5 3.39 -16.44 9.21
N MET A 6 2.15 -16.08 9.59
CA MET A 6 1.14 -15.75 8.59
C MET A 6 1.64 -14.56 7.77
N ILE A 7 1.56 -14.67 6.46
CA ILE A 7 1.83 -13.56 5.54
C ILE A 7 0.56 -12.72 5.47
N ASP A 8 0.65 -11.44 5.83
CA ASP A 8 -0.46 -10.50 5.71
C ASP A 8 -0.70 -10.15 4.24
N VAL A 9 -1.93 -10.31 3.79
CA VAL A 9 -2.36 -10.01 2.41
C VAL A 9 -3.20 -8.73 2.41
N GLU A 10 -2.64 -7.69 1.78
CA GLU A 10 -3.32 -6.42 1.54
C GLU A 10 -3.88 -6.38 0.11
N ILE A 11 -5.17 -6.06 -0.02
CA ILE A 11 -5.82 -5.94 -1.33
C ILE A 11 -6.10 -4.48 -1.66
N CYS A 12 -5.56 -4.02 -2.81
CA CYS A 12 -5.86 -2.72 -3.37
C CYS A 12 -7.27 -2.72 -3.97
N CYS A 13 -8.15 -1.89 -3.40
CA CYS A 13 -9.56 -1.80 -3.75
C CYS A 13 -9.89 -0.41 -4.30
N ASN A 14 -10.36 -0.35 -5.55
CA ASN A 14 -10.72 0.90 -6.23
C ASN A 14 -12.20 1.26 -6.12
N SER A 15 -12.98 0.51 -5.35
CA SER A 15 -14.42 0.70 -5.19
C SER A 15 -14.94 -0.10 -3.99
N ILE A 16 -16.17 0.21 -3.56
CA ILE A 16 -16.89 -0.57 -2.55
C ILE A 16 -17.09 -2.03 -3.01
N ALA A 17 -17.39 -2.25 -4.30
CA ALA A 17 -17.52 -3.62 -4.83
C ALA A 17 -16.22 -4.42 -4.69
N SER A 18 -15.07 -3.79 -4.94
CA SER A 18 -13.75 -4.39 -4.71
C SER A 18 -13.49 -4.65 -3.23
N ALA A 19 -13.87 -3.73 -2.33
CA ALA A 19 -13.73 -3.92 -0.88
C ALA A 19 -14.60 -5.08 -0.35
N VAL A 20 -15.83 -5.21 -0.84
CA VAL A 20 -16.71 -6.36 -0.51
C VAL A 20 -16.07 -7.67 -0.98
N ALA A 21 -15.58 -7.72 -2.23
CA ALA A 21 -14.92 -8.91 -2.77
C ALA A 21 -13.63 -9.26 -1.98
N ALA A 22 -12.85 -8.28 -1.56
CA ALA A 22 -11.68 -8.49 -0.71
C ALA A 22 -12.08 -9.12 0.65
N LYS A 23 -13.15 -8.60 1.28
CA LYS A 23 -13.72 -9.17 2.51
C LYS A 23 -14.17 -10.60 2.33
N ASP A 24 -14.94 -10.87 1.28
CA ASP A 24 -15.45 -12.22 0.97
C ASP A 24 -14.30 -13.21 0.67
N GLY A 25 -13.21 -12.72 0.10
CA GLY A 25 -11.96 -13.45 -0.11
C GLY A 25 -11.11 -13.61 1.16
N CYS A 26 -11.49 -12.99 2.28
CA CYS A 26 -10.76 -12.98 3.57
C CYS A 26 -9.40 -12.28 3.54
N ALA A 27 -9.29 -11.17 2.83
CA ALA A 27 -8.12 -10.31 2.92
C ALA A 27 -7.89 -9.83 4.37
N ASP A 28 -6.62 -9.73 4.80
CA ASP A 28 -6.27 -9.28 6.15
C ASP A 28 -6.54 -7.78 6.32
N ARG A 29 -6.38 -7.02 5.24
CA ARG A 29 -6.67 -5.59 5.15
C ARG A 29 -6.85 -5.16 3.70
N ILE A 30 -7.34 -3.94 3.52
CA ILE A 30 -7.44 -3.30 2.20
C ILE A 30 -6.68 -1.98 2.17
N GLU A 31 -6.12 -1.65 0.99
CA GLU A 31 -5.81 -0.29 0.61
C GLU A 31 -6.96 0.24 -0.23
N LEU A 32 -7.66 1.26 0.27
CA LEU A 32 -8.79 1.86 -0.44
C LEU A 32 -8.30 3.06 -1.26
N CYS A 33 -8.60 3.05 -2.54
CA CYS A 33 -8.31 4.13 -3.49
C CYS A 33 -9.50 4.32 -4.45
N ARG A 34 -9.37 5.23 -5.39
CA ARG A 34 -10.17 5.33 -6.62
C ARG A 34 -9.23 5.49 -7.82
N ASP A 35 -9.74 5.40 -9.02
CA ASP A 35 -8.99 5.66 -10.27
C ASP A 35 -7.67 4.89 -10.34
N LEU A 36 -7.75 3.56 -10.15
CA LEU A 36 -6.57 2.68 -10.09
C LEU A 36 -5.77 2.66 -11.41
N GLU A 37 -6.38 2.98 -12.53
CA GLU A 37 -5.75 3.10 -13.85
C GLU A 37 -4.68 4.20 -13.93
N CYS A 38 -4.80 5.25 -13.10
CA CYS A 38 -3.75 6.28 -12.97
C CYS A 38 -2.82 6.06 -11.77
N GLY A 39 -2.83 4.85 -11.19
CA GLY A 39 -2.02 4.48 -10.03
C GLY A 39 -2.70 4.73 -8.68
N GLY A 40 -4.01 5.00 -8.69
CA GLY A 40 -4.82 5.25 -7.50
C GLY A 40 -4.79 6.71 -7.03
N LEU A 41 -5.95 7.19 -6.59
CA LEU A 41 -6.15 8.50 -5.96
C LEU A 41 -6.91 8.34 -4.65
N THR A 42 -6.97 9.40 -3.86
CA THR A 42 -7.72 9.47 -2.61
C THR A 42 -9.20 9.12 -2.85
N PRO A 43 -9.76 8.13 -2.12
CA PRO A 43 -11.17 7.74 -2.25
C PRO A 43 -12.11 8.78 -1.62
N SER A 44 -13.43 8.63 -1.84
CA SER A 44 -14.42 9.49 -1.20
C SER A 44 -14.54 9.21 0.30
N GLU A 45 -15.01 10.20 1.06
CA GLU A 45 -15.27 10.03 2.51
C GLU A 45 -16.36 8.99 2.76
N GLU A 46 -17.35 8.91 1.88
CA GLU A 46 -18.43 7.94 1.93
C GLU A 46 -17.88 6.51 1.81
N ASP A 47 -16.97 6.30 0.86
CA ASP A 47 -16.35 4.98 0.66
C ASP A 47 -15.48 4.58 1.87
N ILE A 48 -14.72 5.52 2.43
CA ILE A 48 -13.93 5.29 3.64
C ILE A 48 -14.85 4.89 4.81
N ALA A 49 -15.90 5.68 5.05
CA ALA A 49 -16.86 5.42 6.12
C ALA A 49 -17.55 4.06 5.94
N TYR A 50 -17.92 3.71 4.70
CA TYR A 50 -18.54 2.42 4.41
C TYR A 50 -17.61 1.25 4.71
N CYS A 51 -16.36 1.31 4.25
CA CYS A 51 -15.39 0.24 4.51
C CYS A 51 -15.09 0.07 5.99
N VAL A 52 -14.93 1.16 6.74
CA VAL A 52 -14.60 1.12 8.16
C VAL A 52 -15.79 0.68 9.01
N HIS A 53 -16.97 1.28 8.80
CA HIS A 53 -18.11 1.11 9.72
C HIS A 53 -19.08 0.01 9.31
N HIS A 54 -19.31 -0.21 8.00
CA HIS A 54 -20.27 -1.22 7.52
C HIS A 54 -19.58 -2.52 7.16
N LEU A 55 -18.43 -2.48 6.51
CA LEU A 55 -17.69 -3.71 6.23
C LEU A 55 -16.83 -4.16 7.41
N GLY A 56 -16.44 -3.25 8.30
CA GLY A 56 -15.57 -3.55 9.43
C GLY A 56 -14.17 -4.01 9.02
N LEU A 57 -13.70 -3.55 7.85
CA LEU A 57 -12.40 -3.90 7.31
C LEU A 57 -11.28 -3.06 7.94
N ARG A 58 -10.14 -3.66 8.13
CA ARG A 58 -8.89 -2.93 8.41
C ARG A 58 -8.50 -2.16 7.16
N THR A 59 -8.89 -0.86 7.15
CA THR A 59 -8.79 0.01 5.97
C THR A 59 -7.59 0.93 6.08
N HIS A 60 -6.70 0.85 5.09
CA HIS A 60 -5.63 1.79 4.80
C HIS A 60 -6.12 2.70 3.67
N VAL A 61 -5.98 4.01 3.80
CA VAL A 61 -6.54 4.97 2.85
C VAL A 61 -5.43 5.64 2.07
N LEU A 62 -5.49 5.55 0.73
CA LEU A 62 -4.55 6.25 -0.13
C LEU A 62 -4.79 7.77 -0.07
N ILE A 63 -3.74 8.51 0.26
CA ILE A 63 -3.74 9.98 0.30
C ILE A 63 -2.92 10.49 -0.88
N ARG A 64 -3.55 10.64 -2.03
CA ARG A 64 -2.95 11.12 -3.27
C ARG A 64 -3.95 11.98 -4.02
N PRO A 65 -3.79 13.31 -4.02
CA PRO A 65 -4.81 14.25 -4.54
C PRO A 65 -4.92 14.23 -6.07
N ARG A 66 -3.84 13.93 -6.78
CA ARG A 66 -3.76 13.93 -8.23
C ARG A 66 -2.83 12.85 -8.80
N PRO A 67 -2.99 12.47 -10.08
CA PRO A 67 -2.01 11.66 -10.79
C PRO A 67 -0.70 12.45 -11.07
N GLY A 68 0.30 11.75 -11.60
CA GLY A 68 1.62 12.30 -11.92
C GLY A 68 2.61 12.14 -10.78
N ASN A 69 3.60 13.03 -10.71
CA ASN A 69 4.71 12.95 -9.76
C ASN A 69 4.28 13.11 -8.28
N PHE A 70 5.22 12.91 -7.38
CA PHE A 70 5.01 12.95 -5.93
C PHE A 70 5.59 14.20 -5.27
N CYS A 71 5.87 15.25 -6.07
CA CYS A 71 6.24 16.58 -5.58
C CYS A 71 4.97 17.43 -5.51
N TYR A 72 4.45 17.67 -4.32
CA TYR A 72 3.19 18.36 -4.12
C TYR A 72 3.37 19.82 -3.74
N THR A 73 2.52 20.70 -4.30
CA THR A 73 2.43 22.10 -3.91
C THR A 73 1.92 22.25 -2.47
N GLU A 74 2.10 23.42 -1.87
CA GLU A 74 1.55 23.72 -0.53
C GLU A 74 0.02 23.54 -0.48
N ALA A 75 -0.70 23.92 -1.54
CA ALA A 75 -2.15 23.74 -1.61
C ALA A 75 -2.54 22.26 -1.59
N GLU A 76 -1.86 21.41 -2.37
CA GLU A 76 -2.07 19.95 -2.38
C GLU A 76 -1.72 19.33 -1.02
N GLN A 77 -0.63 19.78 -0.39
CA GLN A 77 -0.27 19.33 0.96
C GLN A 77 -1.35 19.69 1.99
N MET A 78 -1.96 20.87 1.89
CA MET A 78 -3.05 21.28 2.77
C MET A 78 -4.31 20.42 2.56
N GLU A 79 -4.63 20.04 1.32
CA GLU A 79 -5.69 19.07 1.02
C GLU A 79 -5.39 17.70 1.63
N MET A 80 -4.16 17.19 1.46
CA MET A 80 -3.72 15.92 2.06
C MET A 80 -3.81 15.96 3.60
N ILE A 81 -3.44 17.06 4.24
CA ILE A 81 -3.58 17.25 5.69
C ILE A 81 -5.04 17.18 6.13
N ALA A 82 -5.95 17.85 5.40
CA ALA A 82 -7.39 17.80 5.71
C ALA A 82 -7.91 16.36 5.58
N THR A 83 -7.53 15.66 4.53
CA THR A 83 -7.92 14.26 4.30
C THR A 83 -7.38 13.33 5.39
N ILE A 84 -6.13 13.47 5.81
CA ILE A 84 -5.56 12.66 6.93
C ILE A 84 -6.37 12.85 8.21
N LYS A 85 -6.73 14.09 8.55
CA LYS A 85 -7.57 14.37 9.72
C LYS A 85 -8.93 13.69 9.60
N ARG A 86 -9.53 13.78 8.42
CA ARG A 86 -10.82 13.15 8.16
C ARG A 86 -10.77 11.62 8.24
N CYS A 87 -9.72 10.99 7.70
CA CYS A 87 -9.49 9.54 7.85
C CYS A 87 -9.42 9.13 9.34
N LYS A 88 -8.75 9.93 10.16
CA LYS A 88 -8.66 9.70 11.61
C LYS A 88 -10.03 9.75 12.28
N GLU A 89 -10.84 10.77 11.98
CA GLU A 89 -12.22 10.91 12.49
C GLU A 89 -13.11 9.74 12.07
N LEU A 90 -12.95 9.26 10.85
CA LEU A 90 -13.67 8.11 10.31
C LEU A 90 -13.18 6.75 10.85
N GLY A 91 -12.06 6.72 11.60
CA GLY A 91 -11.56 5.51 12.24
C GLY A 91 -10.74 4.59 11.31
N ALA A 92 -10.20 5.11 10.22
CA ALA A 92 -9.25 4.39 9.38
C ALA A 92 -8.05 3.90 10.23
N LYS A 93 -7.46 2.76 9.87
CA LYS A 93 -6.34 2.18 10.63
C LYS A 93 -5.00 2.73 10.20
N ALA A 94 -4.87 3.07 8.92
CA ALA A 94 -3.66 3.64 8.36
C ALA A 94 -3.98 4.58 7.20
N VAL A 95 -3.00 5.40 6.84
CA VAL A 95 -2.97 6.15 5.58
C VAL A 95 -1.75 5.74 4.77
N VAL A 96 -1.88 5.84 3.45
CA VAL A 96 -0.84 5.48 2.49
C VAL A 96 -0.47 6.74 1.72
N LEU A 97 0.79 7.14 1.75
CA LEU A 97 1.26 8.40 1.15
C LEU A 97 2.75 8.30 0.78
N GLY A 98 3.28 9.30 0.11
CA GLY A 98 4.71 9.40 -0.19
C GLY A 98 5.01 10.71 -0.89
N PHE A 99 6.16 11.28 -0.57
CA PHE A 99 6.62 12.58 -1.06
C PHE A 99 8.03 12.46 -1.60
N LEU A 100 8.25 13.06 -2.75
CA LEU A 100 9.58 13.24 -3.33
C LEU A 100 9.91 14.73 -3.43
N THR A 101 11.20 15.05 -3.34
CA THR A 101 11.72 16.37 -3.68
C THR A 101 11.81 16.55 -5.20
N GLU A 102 12.07 17.76 -5.67
CA GLU A 102 12.30 18.03 -7.11
C GLU A 102 13.51 17.27 -7.66
N GLU A 103 14.48 16.93 -6.79
CA GLU A 103 15.66 16.15 -7.14
C GLU A 103 15.38 14.62 -7.15
N GLY A 104 14.13 14.21 -6.95
CA GLY A 104 13.74 12.81 -6.94
C GLY A 104 14.20 12.03 -5.71
N LYS A 105 14.38 12.68 -4.58
CA LYS A 105 14.68 12.03 -3.29
C LYS A 105 13.45 11.95 -2.41
N ILE A 106 13.45 11.02 -1.46
CA ILE A 106 12.44 10.97 -0.41
C ILE A 106 12.43 12.30 0.37
N ASP A 107 11.29 12.99 0.41
CA ASP A 107 11.13 14.19 1.24
C ASP A 107 10.84 13.80 2.69
N VAL A 108 11.91 13.69 3.46
CA VAL A 108 11.87 13.25 4.86
C VAL A 108 11.10 14.22 5.74
N GLU A 109 11.22 15.52 5.50
CA GLU A 109 10.62 16.54 6.38
C GLU A 109 9.10 16.56 6.24
N ILE A 110 8.61 16.66 5.01
CA ILE A 110 7.17 16.66 4.74
C ILE A 110 6.55 15.32 5.16
N THR A 111 7.18 14.21 4.79
CA THR A 111 6.69 12.87 5.16
C THR A 111 6.57 12.73 6.67
N ARG A 112 7.59 13.11 7.43
CA ARG A 112 7.57 13.08 8.91
C ARG A 112 6.46 13.92 9.49
N ARG A 113 6.22 15.11 8.95
CA ARG A 113 5.10 15.97 9.36
C ARG A 113 3.76 15.26 9.16
N MET A 114 3.56 14.61 8.02
CA MET A 114 2.32 13.87 7.75
C MET A 114 2.16 12.65 8.66
N VAL A 115 3.24 11.93 8.96
CA VAL A 115 3.24 10.82 9.94
C VAL A 115 2.81 11.31 11.34
N GLN A 116 3.34 12.44 11.80
CA GLN A 116 2.95 13.02 13.08
C GLN A 116 1.46 13.41 13.12
N LEU A 117 0.95 13.98 12.03
CA LEU A 117 -0.47 14.34 11.90
C LEU A 117 -1.39 13.11 11.85
N ALA A 118 -0.94 12.04 11.23
CA ALA A 118 -1.69 10.79 11.12
C ALA A 118 -1.81 10.05 12.47
N SER A 119 -0.85 10.22 13.39
CA SER A 119 -0.88 9.51 14.68
C SER A 119 -2.25 9.61 15.39
N PRO A 120 -2.84 8.50 15.92
CA PRO A 120 -2.24 7.16 16.11
C PRO A 120 -2.40 6.19 14.93
N MET A 121 -2.89 6.63 13.75
CA MET A 121 -2.93 5.77 12.56
C MET A 121 -1.51 5.43 12.11
N GLU A 122 -1.34 4.22 11.58
CA GLU A 122 -0.11 3.82 10.90
C GLU A 122 0.04 4.58 9.57
N VAL A 123 1.26 4.69 9.08
CA VAL A 123 1.56 5.29 7.77
C VAL A 123 2.39 4.33 6.95
N THR A 124 1.91 4.02 5.75
CA THR A 124 2.65 3.31 4.71
C THR A 124 3.21 4.33 3.72
N PHE A 125 4.53 4.29 3.47
CA PHE A 125 5.11 5.01 2.34
C PHE A 125 4.86 4.20 1.08
N HIS A 126 4.24 4.80 0.07
CA HIS A 126 3.81 4.10 -1.14
C HIS A 126 4.89 4.04 -2.21
N ARG A 127 4.52 3.60 -3.42
CA ARG A 127 5.41 3.38 -4.55
C ARG A 127 6.12 4.63 -5.13
N ALA A 128 5.96 5.82 -4.54
CA ALA A 128 6.88 6.93 -4.76
C ALA A 128 8.34 6.52 -4.49
N PHE A 129 8.56 5.55 -3.59
CA PHE A 129 9.85 4.93 -3.37
C PHE A 129 10.44 4.30 -4.64
N ASP A 130 9.58 3.68 -5.46
CA ASP A 130 10.03 3.03 -6.70
C ASP A 130 10.42 4.03 -7.80
N GLU A 131 10.00 5.30 -7.66
CA GLU A 131 10.36 6.41 -8.55
C GLU A 131 11.50 7.28 -8.00
N ALA A 132 11.96 7.02 -6.77
CA ALA A 132 13.09 7.73 -6.20
C ALA A 132 14.39 7.43 -6.96
N LEU A 133 15.22 8.47 -7.14
CA LEU A 133 16.51 8.36 -7.83
C LEU A 133 17.65 7.93 -6.91
N GLN A 134 17.35 7.67 -5.65
CA GLN A 134 18.30 7.21 -4.63
C GLN A 134 18.58 5.70 -4.75
N ASP A 135 19.71 5.29 -4.22
CA ASP A 135 19.94 3.87 -3.91
C ASP A 135 18.83 3.35 -2.99
N PRO A 136 18.30 2.13 -3.21
CA PRO A 136 17.20 1.59 -2.42
C PRO A 136 17.45 1.56 -0.90
N ILE A 137 18.68 1.29 -0.47
CA ILE A 137 19.03 1.26 0.96
C ILE A 137 19.05 2.68 1.53
N GLU A 138 19.60 3.66 0.81
CA GLU A 138 19.57 5.06 1.23
C GLU A 138 18.13 5.57 1.31
N ALA A 139 17.31 5.31 0.30
CA ALA A 139 15.90 5.68 0.29
C ALA A 139 15.12 5.04 1.47
N LEU A 140 15.42 3.78 1.82
CA LEU A 140 14.80 3.13 2.98
C LEU A 140 15.19 3.79 4.31
N TRP A 141 16.43 4.24 4.46
CA TRP A 141 16.84 5.01 5.65
C TRP A 141 16.08 6.34 5.74
N ASP A 142 15.79 7.01 4.64
CA ASP A 142 15.00 8.24 4.60
C ASP A 142 13.52 7.97 4.95
N VAL A 143 12.95 6.87 4.46
CA VAL A 143 11.60 6.41 4.86
C VAL A 143 11.56 6.12 6.37
N ALA A 144 12.58 5.45 6.91
CA ALA A 144 12.68 5.18 8.34
C ALA A 144 12.85 6.47 9.16
N ALA A 145 13.68 7.40 8.69
CA ALA A 145 13.87 8.73 9.30
C ALA A 145 12.56 9.54 9.31
N SER A 146 11.68 9.32 8.35
CA SER A 146 10.34 9.92 8.29
C SER A 146 9.36 9.28 9.29
N ARG A 147 9.75 8.17 9.97
CA ARG A 147 8.94 7.41 10.92
C ARG A 147 7.72 6.72 10.31
N CYS A 148 7.78 6.37 9.03
CA CYS A 148 6.78 5.51 8.42
C CYS A 148 6.87 4.10 9.05
N HIS A 149 5.72 3.43 9.16
CA HIS A 149 5.60 2.10 9.75
C HIS A 149 5.89 1.02 8.71
N ARG A 150 5.56 1.31 7.44
CA ARG A 150 5.58 0.35 6.33
C ARG A 150 6.05 1.03 5.06
N LEU A 151 6.69 0.25 4.18
CA LEU A 151 7.08 0.65 2.83
C LEU A 151 6.46 -0.31 1.82
N LEU A 152 5.59 0.21 0.95
CA LEU A 152 5.09 -0.50 -0.23
C LEU A 152 6.05 -0.28 -1.40
N THR A 153 6.64 -1.36 -1.91
CA THR A 153 7.63 -1.28 -2.99
C THR A 153 7.63 -2.48 -3.91
N SER A 154 8.03 -2.28 -5.15
CA SER A 154 8.42 -3.31 -6.12
C SER A 154 9.94 -3.50 -6.21
N GLY A 155 10.72 -2.90 -5.29
CA GLY A 155 12.18 -2.90 -5.35
C GLY A 155 12.73 -2.03 -6.47
N GLN A 156 12.06 -0.91 -6.81
CA GLN A 156 12.42 -0.02 -7.93
C GLN A 156 12.49 -0.77 -9.28
N ARG A 157 11.60 -1.74 -9.47
CA ARG A 157 11.48 -2.53 -10.71
C ARG A 157 10.02 -2.53 -11.19
N PRO A 158 9.76 -2.94 -12.43
CA PRO A 158 8.39 -2.99 -12.97
C PRO A 158 7.43 -3.85 -12.13
N SER A 159 7.94 -4.94 -11.53
CA SER A 159 7.17 -5.82 -10.66
C SER A 159 7.95 -6.24 -9.42
N ALA A 160 7.22 -6.62 -8.35
CA ALA A 160 7.84 -7.12 -7.12
C ALA A 160 8.70 -8.38 -7.36
N LEU A 161 8.29 -9.24 -8.30
CA LEU A 161 9.07 -10.44 -8.60
C LEU A 161 10.38 -10.12 -9.32
N GLU A 162 10.40 -9.13 -10.23
CA GLU A 162 11.62 -8.64 -10.86
C GLU A 162 12.52 -7.91 -9.85
N GLY A 163 11.93 -7.25 -8.85
CA GLY A 163 12.66 -6.57 -7.79
C GLY A 163 12.96 -7.43 -6.56
N ALA A 164 12.72 -8.74 -6.62
CA ALA A 164 12.82 -9.62 -5.45
C ALA A 164 14.16 -9.54 -4.70
N GLU A 165 15.28 -9.46 -5.42
CA GLU A 165 16.61 -9.34 -4.80
C GLU A 165 16.78 -8.00 -4.06
N VAL A 166 16.26 -6.89 -4.63
CA VAL A 166 16.27 -5.59 -3.96
C VAL A 166 15.35 -5.65 -2.74
N ILE A 167 14.11 -6.12 -2.88
CA ILE A 167 13.17 -6.27 -1.77
C ILE A 167 13.80 -7.07 -0.63
N LYS A 168 14.43 -8.21 -0.93
CA LYS A 168 15.15 -9.03 0.04
C LYS A 168 16.24 -8.25 0.78
N SER A 169 16.99 -7.41 0.06
CA SER A 169 18.07 -6.61 0.66
C SER A 169 17.57 -5.51 1.60
N LEU A 170 16.31 -5.10 1.49
CA LEU A 170 15.68 -4.09 2.35
C LEU A 170 15.20 -4.66 3.69
N ILE A 171 14.90 -5.96 3.74
CA ILE A 171 14.30 -6.59 4.93
C ILE A 171 15.29 -6.58 6.10
N GLY A 172 14.84 -6.07 7.25
CA GLY A 172 15.62 -6.04 8.48
C GLY A 172 16.71 -4.96 8.54
N VAL A 173 16.87 -4.14 7.49
CA VAL A 173 17.83 -3.02 7.48
C VAL A 173 17.41 -1.91 8.44
N THR A 174 16.12 -1.68 8.53
CA THR A 174 15.50 -0.70 9.44
C THR A 174 14.35 -1.36 10.21
N GLY A 175 13.62 -0.59 11.01
CA GLY A 175 12.38 -1.05 11.66
C GLY A 175 11.12 -0.87 10.81
N VAL A 176 11.26 -0.48 9.54
CA VAL A 176 10.14 -0.33 8.60
C VAL A 176 9.76 -1.70 8.03
N GLU A 177 8.48 -2.07 8.13
CA GLU A 177 7.96 -3.30 7.53
C GLU A 177 7.91 -3.18 6.00
N ILE A 178 8.36 -4.20 5.29
CA ILE A 178 8.40 -4.20 3.83
C ILE A 178 7.15 -4.91 3.29
N LEU A 179 6.31 -4.17 2.58
CA LEU A 179 5.13 -4.63 1.88
C LEU A 179 5.47 -4.77 0.39
N ALA A 180 5.60 -6.01 -0.11
CA ALA A 180 5.93 -6.25 -1.50
C ALA A 180 4.70 -6.08 -2.40
N GLY A 181 4.76 -5.19 -3.39
CA GLY A 181 3.66 -4.91 -4.30
C GLY A 181 4.10 -4.62 -5.73
N ALA A 182 3.15 -4.49 -6.61
CA ALA A 182 3.20 -4.43 -8.07
C ALA A 182 3.28 -5.81 -8.73
N GLY A 183 2.20 -6.16 -9.42
CA GLY A 183 2.09 -7.41 -10.16
C GLY A 183 2.02 -8.68 -9.31
N VAL A 184 1.74 -8.56 -8.02
CA VAL A 184 1.53 -9.72 -7.14
C VAL A 184 0.16 -10.32 -7.40
N THR A 185 0.14 -11.63 -7.63
CA THR A 185 -1.02 -12.42 -8.01
C THR A 185 -1.01 -13.77 -7.28
N PRO A 186 -2.13 -14.52 -7.25
CA PRO A 186 -2.13 -15.88 -6.71
C PRO A 186 -1.13 -16.82 -7.40
N MET A 187 -0.70 -16.51 -8.63
CA MET A 187 0.21 -17.37 -9.39
C MET A 187 1.67 -17.19 -8.99
N ASN A 188 2.06 -16.01 -8.49
CA ASN A 188 3.45 -15.70 -8.19
C ASN A 188 3.74 -15.34 -6.71
N VAL A 189 2.71 -15.20 -5.87
CA VAL A 189 2.89 -14.79 -4.47
C VAL A 189 3.77 -15.75 -3.68
N ARG A 190 3.63 -17.06 -3.88
CA ARG A 190 4.48 -18.06 -3.21
C ARG A 190 5.95 -17.86 -3.58
N GLU A 191 6.25 -17.80 -4.88
CA GLU A 191 7.61 -17.60 -5.37
C GLU A 191 8.22 -16.29 -4.83
N LEU A 192 7.41 -15.21 -4.80
CA LEU A 192 7.84 -13.91 -4.26
C LEU A 192 8.22 -14.03 -2.79
N VAL A 193 7.37 -14.62 -1.95
CA VAL A 193 7.63 -14.79 -0.52
C VAL A 193 8.84 -15.69 -0.27
N GLU A 194 8.95 -16.83 -0.97
CA GLU A 194 10.10 -17.74 -0.85
C GLU A 194 11.42 -17.07 -1.24
N LYS A 195 11.42 -16.23 -2.27
CA LYS A 195 12.62 -15.51 -2.72
C LYS A 195 13.03 -14.38 -1.79
N THR A 196 12.06 -13.63 -1.29
CA THR A 196 12.32 -12.39 -0.54
C THR A 196 12.32 -12.59 0.97
N GLY A 197 11.43 -13.42 1.48
CA GLY A 197 11.18 -13.55 2.92
C GLY A 197 10.29 -12.43 3.48
N VAL A 198 9.56 -11.67 2.63
CA VAL A 198 8.58 -10.66 3.11
C VAL A 198 7.47 -11.29 3.93
N ARG A 199 6.93 -10.51 4.85
CA ARG A 199 5.78 -10.90 5.69
C ARG A 199 4.48 -10.26 5.25
N GLU A 200 4.53 -9.32 4.32
CA GLU A 200 3.38 -8.60 3.83
C GLU A 200 3.41 -8.51 2.30
N VAL A 201 2.28 -8.76 1.66
CA VAL A 201 2.14 -8.67 0.21
C VAL A 201 0.92 -7.84 -0.18
N HIS A 202 1.05 -7.11 -1.28
CA HIS A 202 0.04 -6.21 -1.80
C HIS A 202 -0.31 -6.58 -3.24
N GLY A 203 -1.61 -6.79 -3.50
CA GLY A 203 -2.13 -7.08 -4.82
C GLY A 203 -3.54 -6.55 -5.01
N SER A 204 -4.01 -6.48 -6.26
CA SER A 204 -5.38 -6.06 -6.55
C SER A 204 -6.33 -7.24 -6.77
N CYS A 205 -5.81 -8.42 -7.11
CA CYS A 205 -6.60 -9.59 -7.48
C CYS A 205 -7.75 -9.23 -8.45
N LYS A 206 -7.48 -8.29 -9.37
CA LYS A 206 -8.48 -7.69 -10.25
C LYS A 206 -8.84 -8.60 -11.40
N LYS A 207 -10.12 -8.56 -11.79
CA LYS A 207 -10.62 -9.08 -13.06
C LYS A 207 -11.23 -7.95 -13.89
N SER A 208 -11.11 -8.08 -15.22
CA SER A 208 -11.76 -7.15 -16.15
C SER A 208 -13.26 -7.43 -16.20
N LEU A 209 -14.04 -6.35 -16.32
CA LEU A 209 -15.46 -6.38 -16.64
C LEU A 209 -15.70 -6.12 -18.14
N ASP A 210 -16.91 -6.39 -18.62
CA ASP A 210 -17.27 -6.24 -20.04
C ASP A 210 -17.18 -4.79 -20.54
N ASP A 211 -17.30 -3.82 -19.64
CA ASP A 211 -17.17 -2.38 -19.92
C ASP A 211 -15.72 -1.87 -19.92
N GLY A 212 -14.74 -2.78 -19.73
CA GLY A 212 -13.31 -2.46 -19.66
C GLY A 212 -12.83 -1.95 -18.29
N THR A 213 -13.72 -1.83 -17.32
CA THR A 213 -13.32 -1.51 -15.93
C THR A 213 -12.79 -2.74 -15.20
N PHE A 214 -12.29 -2.55 -13.98
CA PHE A 214 -11.75 -3.62 -13.15
C PHE A 214 -12.45 -3.65 -11.79
N VAL A 215 -12.62 -4.85 -11.28
CA VAL A 215 -13.08 -5.10 -9.91
C VAL A 215 -12.24 -6.21 -9.29
N THR A 216 -12.04 -6.19 -7.98
CA THR A 216 -11.40 -7.29 -7.25
C THR A 216 -12.27 -8.56 -7.35
N ASP A 217 -11.63 -9.69 -7.54
CA ASP A 217 -12.29 -11.01 -7.59
C ASP A 217 -12.06 -11.78 -6.29
N ALA A 218 -13.13 -12.07 -5.56
CA ALA A 218 -13.06 -12.74 -4.27
C ALA A 218 -12.40 -14.13 -4.33
N ALA A 219 -12.62 -14.88 -5.44
CA ALA A 219 -11.98 -16.19 -5.61
C ALA A 219 -10.45 -16.05 -5.77
N SER A 220 -9.99 -15.04 -6.51
CA SER A 220 -8.57 -14.74 -6.65
C SER A 220 -7.95 -14.28 -5.32
N VAL A 221 -8.67 -13.49 -4.51
CA VAL A 221 -8.21 -13.11 -3.16
C VAL A 221 -8.06 -14.34 -2.29
N ARG A 222 -9.08 -15.21 -2.25
CA ARG A 222 -9.03 -16.48 -1.50
C ARG A 222 -7.84 -17.34 -1.94
N GLN A 223 -7.65 -17.50 -3.25
CA GLN A 223 -6.53 -18.27 -3.79
C GLN A 223 -5.18 -17.68 -3.37
N MET A 224 -5.04 -16.34 -3.32
CA MET A 224 -3.81 -15.68 -2.88
C MET A 224 -3.52 -15.98 -1.40
N ILE A 225 -4.54 -15.90 -0.53
CA ILE A 225 -4.44 -16.26 0.89
C ILE A 225 -4.08 -17.72 1.08
N ASP A 226 -4.77 -18.65 0.39
CA ASP A 226 -4.47 -20.08 0.50
C ASP A 226 -3.03 -20.41 0.11
N LYS A 227 -2.45 -19.68 -0.85
CA LYS A 227 -1.05 -19.83 -1.25
C LYS A 227 -0.05 -19.30 -0.20
N THR A 228 -0.44 -18.34 0.61
CA THR A 228 0.41 -17.80 1.68
C THR A 228 0.33 -18.62 2.97
N LEU A 229 -0.80 -19.27 3.25
CA LEU A 229 -0.97 -20.12 4.44
C LEU A 229 -0.14 -21.42 4.43
N THR A 230 0.36 -21.82 3.28
CA THR A 230 1.13 -23.07 3.09
C THR A 230 2.64 -22.84 2.97
N LEU A 231 3.15 -21.67 3.42
CA LEU A 231 4.56 -21.25 3.40
C LEU A 231 5.28 -21.41 4.77
#